data_a4c1dd364b0d465ca2991889320866cb
#
_entry.id   a4c1dd364b0d465ca2991889320866cb
#
_cell.length_a   1.000
_cell.length_b   1.000
_cell.length_c   1.000
_cell.angle_alpha   90.00
_cell.angle_beta   90.00
_cell.angle_gamma   90.00
#
_symmetry.space_group_name_H-M   'P 1'
#
loop_
_entity.id
_entity.type
_entity.pdbx_description
1 polymer ?
#
loop_
_entity_poly.entity_id
_entity_poly.type
_entity_poly.pdbx_seq_one_letter_code
_entity_poly.pdbx_strand_id
1 'polypeptide(L)'
;MSQITVADISRWQGTINWDQFKGAVSGVVIKATGADGGLYTDGMLAYNRDRARERGVPIWFYHYKGSGNARQEAEYFVNAIGGLRAGEALVLDDENEGKVNVAWDAEFADHIKELIFRLRFNGIHIYTK
;
A
#
# COMPACT_ATOMS: atom_id res chain seq x y z
N MET A 1 15.51 -19.94 -13.78
CA MET A 1 14.68 -19.31 -12.75
C MET A 1 14.43 -17.87 -13.10
N SER A 2 13.19 -17.49 -13.27
CA SER A 2 12.85 -16.11 -13.54
C SER A 2 13.07 -15.25 -12.30
N GLN A 3 13.70 -14.11 -12.46
CA GLN A 3 13.84 -13.12 -11.40
C GLN A 3 12.48 -12.44 -11.15
N ILE A 4 12.12 -12.31 -9.88
CA ILE A 4 10.95 -11.53 -9.49
C ILE A 4 11.39 -10.08 -9.33
N THR A 5 10.80 -9.18 -10.10
CA THR A 5 11.08 -7.75 -10.04
C THR A 5 9.84 -7.02 -9.56
N VAL A 6 9.97 -6.29 -8.46
CA VAL A 6 8.90 -5.48 -7.89
C VAL A 6 9.36 -4.03 -7.84
N ALA A 7 8.55 -3.14 -8.36
CA ALA A 7 8.84 -1.70 -8.34
C ALA A 7 7.95 -1.00 -7.32
N ASP A 8 8.54 -0.06 -6.58
CA ASP A 8 7.86 0.82 -5.63
C ASP A 8 7.56 2.14 -6.32
N ILE A 9 6.30 2.52 -6.42
CA ILE A 9 5.87 3.70 -7.15
C ILE A 9 4.93 4.60 -6.33
N SER A 10 5.05 5.90 -6.56
CA SER A 10 4.23 6.94 -5.95
C SER A 10 4.16 8.13 -6.90
N ARG A 11 3.64 9.25 -6.41
CA ARG A 11 3.62 10.52 -7.17
C ARG A 11 5.02 10.96 -7.62
N TRP A 12 6.06 10.52 -6.92
CA TRP A 12 7.44 10.93 -7.21
C TRP A 12 7.95 10.41 -8.55
N GLN A 13 7.40 9.31 -9.04
CA GLN A 13 7.74 8.77 -10.36
C GLN A 13 6.94 9.42 -11.49
N GLY A 14 5.93 10.23 -11.15
CA GLY A 14 5.08 10.87 -12.15
C GLY A 14 4.31 9.85 -13.00
N THR A 15 4.10 10.20 -14.25
CA THR A 15 3.39 9.32 -15.19
C THR A 15 4.32 8.26 -15.76
N ILE A 16 3.96 7.00 -15.54
CA ILE A 16 4.75 5.83 -15.98
C ILE A 16 4.21 5.35 -17.32
N ASN A 17 5.10 4.91 -18.20
CA ASN A 17 4.70 4.18 -19.40
C ASN A 17 4.36 2.73 -19.00
N TRP A 18 3.11 2.48 -18.72
CA TRP A 18 2.63 1.19 -18.20
C TRP A 18 2.78 0.04 -19.19
N ASP A 19 2.77 0.31 -20.47
CA ASP A 19 2.93 -0.75 -21.48
C ASP A 19 4.35 -1.33 -21.47
N GLN A 20 5.35 -0.48 -21.30
CA GLN A 20 6.73 -0.94 -21.10
C GLN A 20 6.93 -1.52 -19.71
N PHE A 21 6.35 -0.88 -18.69
CA PHE A 21 6.52 -1.22 -17.29
C PHE A 21 6.00 -2.62 -16.98
N LYS A 22 4.83 -2.98 -17.49
CA LYS A 22 4.22 -4.29 -17.20
C LYS A 22 5.06 -5.47 -17.66
N GLY A 23 5.87 -5.29 -18.72
CA GLY A 23 6.77 -6.34 -19.22
C GLY A 23 8.05 -6.47 -18.39
N ALA A 24 8.39 -5.45 -17.60
CA ALA A 24 9.62 -5.39 -16.83
C ALA A 24 9.45 -5.80 -15.37
N VAL A 25 8.22 -5.85 -14.85
CA VAL A 25 7.96 -6.09 -13.43
C VAL A 25 7.01 -7.26 -13.22
N SER A 26 7.21 -7.97 -12.11
CA SER A 26 6.32 -9.04 -11.64
C SER A 26 5.16 -8.50 -10.81
N GLY A 27 5.30 -7.30 -10.26
CA GLY A 27 4.30 -6.64 -9.46
C GLY A 27 4.74 -5.24 -9.09
N VAL A 28 3.84 -4.48 -8.47
CA VAL A 28 4.12 -3.12 -8.03
C VAL A 28 3.68 -2.91 -6.59
N VAL A 29 4.45 -2.11 -5.86
CA VAL A 29 4.08 -1.59 -4.55
C VAL A 29 3.68 -0.14 -4.76
N ILE A 30 2.39 0.15 -4.62
CA ILE A 30 1.84 1.49 -4.90
C ILE A 30 1.58 2.21 -3.59
N LYS A 31 2.15 3.41 -3.46
CA LYS A 31 1.81 4.26 -2.33
C LYS A 31 0.36 4.69 -2.42
N ALA A 32 -0.41 4.39 -1.38
CA ALA A 32 -1.80 4.83 -1.27
C ALA A 32 -1.91 6.10 -0.44
N THR A 33 -1.40 6.04 0.77
CA THR A 33 -1.55 7.12 1.75
C THR A 33 -0.29 7.28 2.59
N GLY A 34 -0.23 8.37 3.32
CA GLY A 34 0.78 8.60 4.34
C GLY A 34 0.23 9.44 5.47
N ALA A 35 0.99 9.54 6.54
CA ALA A 35 0.60 10.34 7.72
C ALA A 35 1.80 11.08 8.33
N ASP A 36 2.87 11.20 7.61
CA ASP A 36 4.05 11.97 7.99
C ASP A 36 3.77 13.46 7.75
N GLY A 37 3.27 14.14 8.75
CA GLY A 37 2.84 15.54 8.65
C GLY A 37 1.35 15.71 8.47
N GLY A 38 0.57 14.68 8.76
CA GLY A 38 -0.88 14.63 8.63
C GLY A 38 -1.34 13.62 7.57
N LEU A 39 -2.57 13.20 7.67
CA LEU A 39 -3.14 12.21 6.75
C LEU A 39 -3.23 12.79 5.34
N TYR A 40 -2.75 12.04 4.35
CA TYR A 40 -2.86 12.43 2.94
C TYR A 40 -2.97 11.21 2.04
N THR A 41 -3.57 11.42 0.87
CA THR A 41 -3.64 10.41 -0.20
C THR A 41 -2.59 10.76 -1.26
N ASP A 42 -1.85 9.77 -1.72
CA ASP A 42 -0.90 9.98 -2.80
C ASP A 42 -1.62 10.41 -4.08
N GLY A 43 -1.16 11.50 -4.69
CA GLY A 43 -1.85 12.10 -5.84
C GLY A 43 -1.91 11.21 -7.09
N MET A 44 -1.07 10.17 -7.16
CA MET A 44 -1.06 9.23 -8.29
C MET A 44 -1.71 7.88 -7.95
N LEU A 45 -2.30 7.74 -6.75
CA LEU A 45 -2.89 6.46 -6.33
C LEU A 45 -3.91 5.95 -7.34
N ALA A 46 -4.91 6.73 -7.66
CA ALA A 46 -5.99 6.29 -8.54
C ALA A 46 -5.46 5.94 -9.94
N TYR A 47 -4.61 6.76 -10.49
CA TYR A 47 -4.00 6.51 -11.80
C TYR A 47 -3.18 5.23 -11.79
N ASN A 48 -2.26 5.08 -10.85
CA ASN A 48 -1.40 3.91 -10.77
C ASN A 48 -2.18 2.62 -10.51
N ARG A 49 -3.13 2.68 -9.57
CA ARG A 49 -4.03 1.56 -9.29
C ARG A 49 -4.77 1.10 -10.54
N ASP A 50 -5.42 2.03 -11.23
CA ASP A 50 -6.27 1.70 -12.37
C ASP A 50 -5.44 1.17 -13.54
N ARG A 51 -4.28 1.77 -13.79
CA ARG A 51 -3.37 1.30 -14.86
C ARG A 51 -2.84 -0.10 -14.55
N ALA A 52 -2.42 -0.36 -13.32
CA ALA A 52 -1.94 -1.68 -12.93
C ALA A 52 -3.04 -2.74 -13.05
N ARG A 53 -4.25 -2.42 -12.58
CA ARG A 53 -5.39 -3.35 -12.66
C ARG A 53 -5.77 -3.67 -14.10
N GLU A 54 -5.81 -2.66 -14.98
CA GLU A 54 -6.11 -2.85 -16.41
C GLU A 54 -5.13 -3.80 -17.08
N ARG A 55 -3.89 -3.81 -16.64
CA ARG A 55 -2.83 -4.62 -17.24
C ARG A 55 -2.55 -5.91 -16.48
N GLY A 56 -3.33 -6.20 -15.45
CA GLY A 56 -3.16 -7.43 -14.67
C GLY A 56 -1.86 -7.48 -13.88
N VAL A 57 -1.27 -6.34 -13.56
CA VAL A 57 -0.06 -6.29 -12.72
C VAL A 57 -0.46 -6.43 -11.26
N PRO A 58 0.08 -7.42 -10.52
CA PRO A 58 -0.23 -7.57 -9.10
C PRO A 58 0.15 -6.33 -8.30
N ILE A 59 -0.68 -5.96 -7.33
CA ILE A 59 -0.51 -4.73 -6.55
C ILE A 59 -0.41 -5.03 -5.07
N TRP A 60 0.58 -4.37 -4.43
CA TRP A 60 0.61 -4.18 -2.99
C TRP A 60 0.48 -2.69 -2.72
N PHE A 61 -0.59 -2.29 -2.00
CA PHE A 61 -0.77 -0.90 -1.59
C PHE A 61 -0.07 -0.66 -0.27
N TYR A 62 0.58 0.49 -0.10
CA TYR A 62 1.20 0.79 1.19
C TYR A 62 0.75 2.13 1.77
N HIS A 63 0.79 2.18 3.09
CA HIS A 63 0.59 3.36 3.90
C HIS A 63 1.91 3.72 4.59
N TYR A 64 2.35 4.97 4.46
CA TYR A 64 3.52 5.47 5.14
C TYR A 64 3.11 5.94 6.54
N LYS A 65 3.56 5.21 7.56
CA LYS A 65 3.15 5.42 8.94
C LYS A 65 3.51 6.81 9.45
N GLY A 66 2.55 7.43 10.16
CA GLY A 66 2.77 8.64 10.94
C GLY A 66 2.91 8.35 12.42
N SER A 67 2.68 9.37 13.23
CA SER A 67 2.75 9.27 14.69
C SER A 67 1.38 9.47 15.35
N GLY A 68 0.32 9.37 14.58
CA GLY A 68 -1.04 9.60 15.06
C GLY A 68 -1.71 8.34 15.60
N ASN A 69 -3.02 8.29 15.46
CA ASN A 69 -3.86 7.19 15.92
C ASN A 69 -3.85 6.05 14.90
N ALA A 70 -3.45 4.86 15.32
CA ALA A 70 -3.31 3.69 14.42
C ALA A 70 -4.62 3.34 13.73
N ARG A 71 -5.74 3.35 14.44
CA ARG A 71 -7.05 3.02 13.88
C ARG A 71 -7.49 4.04 12.84
N GLN A 72 -7.26 5.31 13.09
CA GLN A 72 -7.57 6.39 12.15
C GLN A 72 -6.73 6.30 10.88
N GLU A 73 -5.43 6.01 11.02
CA GLU A 73 -4.55 5.83 9.88
C GLU A 73 -4.97 4.62 9.05
N ALA A 74 -5.36 3.52 9.70
CA ALA A 74 -5.85 2.32 9.02
C ALA A 74 -7.13 2.60 8.23
N GLU A 75 -8.10 3.30 8.81
CA GLU A 75 -9.35 3.66 8.14
C GLU A 75 -9.09 4.55 6.92
N TYR A 76 -8.25 5.54 7.09
CA TYR A 76 -7.88 6.43 5.99
C TYR A 76 -7.26 5.66 4.82
N PHE A 77 -6.35 4.75 5.14
CA PHE A 77 -5.65 3.92 4.14
C PHE A 77 -6.63 3.07 3.34
N VAL A 78 -7.47 2.31 4.03
CA VAL A 78 -8.44 1.41 3.38
C VAL A 78 -9.44 2.20 2.55
N ASN A 79 -9.95 3.31 3.07
CA ASN A 79 -10.92 4.15 2.37
C ASN A 79 -10.34 4.76 1.10
N ALA A 80 -9.07 5.18 1.13
CA ALA A 80 -8.42 5.78 -0.03
C ALA A 80 -8.28 4.79 -1.19
N ILE A 81 -8.05 3.52 -0.90
CA ILE A 81 -7.91 2.49 -1.95
C ILE A 81 -9.24 2.26 -2.67
N GLY A 82 -10.37 2.42 -1.99
CA GLY A 82 -11.70 2.33 -2.59
C GLY A 82 -12.21 0.92 -2.83
N GLY A 83 -11.55 -0.07 -2.31
CA GLY A 83 -11.91 -1.49 -2.42
C GLY A 83 -10.77 -2.32 -2.95
N LEU A 84 -10.50 -3.44 -2.29
CA LEU A 84 -9.48 -4.40 -2.72
C LEU A 84 -10.06 -5.43 -3.67
N ARG A 85 -9.28 -5.82 -4.65
CA ARG A 85 -9.58 -6.96 -5.50
C ARG A 85 -8.84 -8.19 -5.01
N ALA A 86 -9.31 -9.37 -5.43
CA ALA A 86 -8.65 -10.62 -5.08
C ALA A 86 -7.17 -10.60 -5.49
N GLY A 87 -6.31 -11.05 -4.61
CA GLY A 87 -4.86 -11.07 -4.85
C GLY A 87 -4.12 -9.78 -4.54
N GLU A 88 -4.83 -8.68 -4.28
CA GLU A 88 -4.19 -7.44 -3.83
C GLU A 88 -3.89 -7.51 -2.34
N ALA A 89 -2.77 -6.92 -1.93
CA ALA A 89 -2.31 -6.96 -0.54
C ALA A 89 -2.04 -5.56 -0.01
N LEU A 90 -1.94 -5.46 1.30
CA LEU A 90 -1.67 -4.21 2.00
C LEU A 90 -0.34 -4.28 2.72
N VAL A 91 0.35 -3.15 2.79
CA VAL A 91 1.65 -3.02 3.46
C VAL A 91 1.63 -1.80 4.35
N LEU A 92 2.08 -1.96 5.58
CA LEU A 92 2.40 -0.82 6.44
C LEU A 92 3.90 -0.52 6.30
N ASP A 93 4.23 0.68 5.85
CA ASP A 93 5.61 1.15 5.79
C ASP A 93 5.93 1.90 7.09
N ASP A 94 6.63 1.22 7.99
CA ASP A 94 7.06 1.77 9.27
C ASP A 94 8.56 2.09 9.21
N GLU A 95 8.87 3.35 8.89
CA GLU A 95 10.25 3.82 8.75
C GLU A 95 10.68 4.69 9.94
N ASN A 96 10.23 4.39 11.12
CA ASN A 96 10.45 5.17 12.33
C ASN A 96 11.84 4.96 12.95
N GLU A 97 12.89 5.16 12.17
CA GLU A 97 14.31 5.24 12.61
C GLU A 97 14.72 4.27 13.73
N GLY A 98 14.45 2.97 13.54
CA GLY A 98 14.84 1.94 14.52
C GLY A 98 13.95 1.85 15.75
N LYS A 99 12.86 2.62 15.80
CA LYS A 99 11.89 2.58 16.90
C LYS A 99 10.58 1.95 16.43
N VAL A 100 10.59 0.64 16.28
CA VAL A 100 9.37 -0.10 15.95
C VAL A 100 8.45 -0.09 17.17
N ASN A 101 7.25 0.46 17.01
CA ASN A 101 6.21 0.34 18.02
C ASN A 101 5.29 -0.82 17.67
N VAL A 102 5.60 -1.98 18.23
CA VAL A 102 4.88 -3.22 17.92
C VAL A 102 3.39 -3.11 18.28
N ALA A 103 3.06 -2.44 19.39
CA ALA A 103 1.67 -2.28 19.79
C ALA A 103 0.88 -1.43 18.78
N TRP A 104 1.47 -0.37 18.29
CA TRP A 104 0.86 0.49 17.27
C TRP A 104 0.66 -0.27 15.96
N ASP A 105 1.69 -0.98 15.53
CA ASP A 105 1.65 -1.75 14.28
C ASP A 105 0.61 -2.86 14.36
N ALA A 106 0.53 -3.55 15.50
CA ALA A 106 -0.47 -4.59 15.74
C ALA A 106 -1.89 -4.02 15.72
N GLU A 107 -2.12 -2.87 16.36
CA GLU A 107 -3.43 -2.21 16.37
C GLU A 107 -3.84 -1.80 14.96
N PHE A 108 -2.92 -1.24 14.18
CA PHE A 108 -3.15 -0.90 12.78
C PHE A 108 -3.57 -2.13 11.98
N ALA A 109 -2.80 -3.21 12.08
CA ALA A 109 -3.05 -4.44 11.34
C ALA A 109 -4.38 -5.09 11.75
N ASP A 110 -4.67 -5.14 13.04
CA ASP A 110 -5.92 -5.72 13.56
C ASP A 110 -7.13 -4.92 13.08
N HIS A 111 -7.04 -3.61 13.09
CA HIS A 111 -8.14 -2.76 12.63
C HIS A 111 -8.37 -2.91 11.13
N ILE A 112 -7.31 -3.05 10.33
CA ILE A 112 -7.44 -3.34 8.91
C ILE A 112 -8.17 -4.65 8.69
N LYS A 113 -7.84 -5.70 9.43
CA LYS A 113 -8.53 -6.99 9.33
C LYS A 113 -10.02 -6.85 9.63
N GLU A 114 -10.39 -6.04 10.62
CA GLU A 114 -11.79 -5.76 10.94
C GLU A 114 -12.51 -5.07 9.77
N LEU A 115 -11.86 -4.07 9.17
CA LEU A 115 -12.46 -3.26 8.10
C LEU A 115 -12.68 -4.06 6.82
N ILE A 116 -11.80 -4.98 6.51
CA ILE A 116 -11.79 -5.70 5.24
C ILE A 116 -12.10 -7.19 5.37
N PHE A 117 -12.56 -7.61 6.53
CA PHE A 117 -12.97 -8.99 6.80
C PHE A 117 -13.91 -9.54 5.71
N ARG A 118 -14.78 -8.70 5.17
CA ARG A 118 -15.74 -9.07 4.13
C ARG A 118 -15.13 -9.14 2.73
N LEU A 119 -13.91 -8.67 2.54
CA LEU A 119 -13.28 -8.54 1.21
C LEU A 119 -12.31 -9.67 0.90
N ARG A 120 -12.23 -10.71 1.75
CA ARG A 120 -11.38 -11.89 1.56
C ARG A 120 -9.92 -11.53 1.27
N PHE A 121 -9.37 -10.82 2.13
CA PHE A 121 -8.03 -10.28 2.00
C PHE A 121 -6.97 -11.24 2.59
N ASN A 122 -5.79 -11.24 2.00
CA ASN A 122 -4.74 -12.22 2.31
C ASN A 122 -3.84 -11.84 3.48
N GLY A 123 -4.17 -10.80 4.20
CA GLY A 123 -3.38 -10.32 5.32
C GLY A 123 -2.74 -8.97 5.05
N ILE A 124 -2.10 -8.43 6.06
CA ILE A 124 -1.33 -7.21 5.93
C ILE A 124 0.14 -7.50 6.22
N HIS A 125 1.01 -6.97 5.40
CA HIS A 125 2.45 -7.06 5.58
C HIS A 125 2.96 -5.78 6.24
N ILE A 126 3.87 -5.94 7.21
CA ILE A 126 4.50 -4.80 7.86
C ILE A 126 5.94 -4.74 7.38
N TYR A 127 6.29 -3.63 6.74
CA TYR A 127 7.65 -3.32 6.34
C TYR A 127 8.27 -2.38 7.37
N THR A 128 9.43 -2.75 7.89
CA THR A 128 10.19 -1.91 8.82
C THR A 128 11.58 -1.62 8.25
N LYS A 129 12.05 -0.43 8.49
CA LYS A 129 13.36 -0.01 8.04
C LYS A 129 14.40 -0.09 9.15
#